data_ccf7f0e218c6aa4fe7eac09ddb960aa9
#
_entry.id   ccf7f0e218c6aa4fe7eac09ddb960aa9
#
_cell.length_a   1.000
_cell.length_b   1.000
_cell.length_c   1.000
_cell.angle_alpha   90.00
_cell.angle_beta   90.00
_cell.angle_gamma   90.00
#
_symmetry.space_group_name_H-M   'P 1'
#
loop_
_entity.id
_entity.type
_entity.pdbx_description
1 polymer ?
#
loop_
_entity_poly.entity_id
_entity_poly.type
_entity_poly.pdbx_seq_one_letter_code
_entity_poly.pdbx_strand_id
1 'polypeptide(L)'
;GQGKKGPVEQIAIISAIMGAKKTSELIAMAHPILISGTDAELIALPHLPGFELRVKVSTSGQTGVEMEALSAVSIGLLNLYDMLKAAEKGMEILDICLEYKSGGKSGEWRRE
;
A
#
# COMPACT_ATOMS: atom_id res chain seq x y z
N GLY A 1 19.55 -4.88 -7.55
CA GLY A 1 20.20 -4.49 -8.63
C GLY A 1 19.43 -3.45 -9.29
N GLN A 2 20.11 -2.53 -9.79
CA GLN A 2 19.53 -1.46 -10.34
C GLN A 2 18.39 -1.80 -11.16
N GLY A 3 17.35 -1.36 -10.88
CA GLY A 3 16.17 -1.56 -11.63
C GLY A 3 15.61 -2.95 -11.59
N LYS A 4 16.27 -3.86 -10.93
CA LYS A 4 15.73 -5.19 -10.89
C LYS A 4 14.72 -5.30 -9.81
N LYS A 5 13.50 -4.96 -10.13
CA LYS A 5 12.44 -5.04 -9.17
C LYS A 5 11.94 -6.46 -8.97
N GLY A 6 11.87 -7.26 -10.04
CA GLY A 6 11.56 -8.68 -10.02
C GLY A 6 10.91 -9.22 -8.75
N PRO A 7 11.63 -10.08 -8.00
CA PRO A 7 11.06 -10.67 -6.78
C PRO A 7 10.65 -9.61 -5.75
N VAL A 8 11.39 -8.52 -5.66
CA VAL A 8 11.08 -7.45 -4.71
C VAL A 8 9.75 -6.81 -5.06
N GLU A 9 9.54 -6.54 -6.34
CA GLU A 9 8.29 -5.96 -6.80
C GLU A 9 7.12 -6.91 -6.53
N GLN A 10 7.29 -8.19 -6.83
CA GLN A 10 6.24 -9.15 -6.61
C GLN A 10 5.86 -9.26 -5.14
N ILE A 11 6.84 -9.27 -4.26
CA ILE A 11 6.58 -9.34 -2.83
C ILE A 11 5.82 -8.09 -2.36
N ALA A 12 6.23 -6.92 -2.83
CA ALA A 12 5.54 -5.69 -2.43
C ALA A 12 4.08 -5.71 -2.88
N ILE A 13 3.83 -6.14 -4.11
CA ILE A 13 2.47 -6.19 -4.64
C ILE A 13 1.62 -7.20 -3.90
N ILE A 14 2.13 -8.42 -3.72
CA ILE A 14 1.38 -9.48 -3.04
C ILE A 14 1.08 -9.10 -1.61
N SER A 15 2.08 -8.56 -0.90
CA SER A 15 1.86 -8.21 0.49
C SER A 15 0.94 -7.00 0.64
N ALA A 16 0.92 -6.09 -0.33
CA ALA A 16 -0.04 -5.01 -0.33
C ALA A 16 -1.46 -5.55 -0.44
N ILE A 17 -1.67 -6.50 -1.33
CA ILE A 17 -2.98 -7.15 -1.48
C ILE A 17 -3.38 -7.83 -0.18
N MET A 18 -2.45 -8.54 0.44
CA MET A 18 -2.70 -9.19 1.73
C MET A 18 -3.08 -8.15 2.79
N GLY A 19 -2.35 -7.05 2.84
CA GLY A 19 -2.63 -5.99 3.81
C GLY A 19 -4.03 -5.41 3.65
N ALA A 20 -4.44 -5.18 2.42
CA ALA A 20 -5.79 -4.69 2.16
C ALA A 20 -6.83 -5.68 2.68
N LYS A 21 -6.63 -6.96 2.40
CA LYS A 21 -7.61 -7.99 2.78
C LYS A 21 -7.67 -8.23 4.29
N LYS A 22 -6.60 -7.95 4.99
CA LYS A 22 -6.52 -8.21 6.43
C LYS A 22 -6.86 -6.99 7.29
N THR A 23 -7.26 -5.90 6.67
CA THR A 23 -7.47 -4.65 7.38
C THR A 23 -8.36 -4.79 8.60
N SER A 24 -9.51 -5.47 8.46
CA SER A 24 -10.45 -5.59 9.58
C SER A 24 -9.89 -6.41 10.74
N GLU A 25 -8.86 -7.21 10.49
CA GLU A 25 -8.21 -7.99 11.54
C GLU A 25 -7.12 -7.20 12.25
N LEU A 26 -6.67 -6.11 11.65
CA LEU A 26 -5.54 -5.35 12.15
C LEU A 26 -5.92 -3.98 12.70
N ILE A 27 -6.99 -3.40 12.18
CA ILE A 27 -7.44 -2.06 12.58
C ILE A 27 -8.63 -2.22 13.52
N ALA A 28 -8.45 -1.78 14.75
CA ALA A 28 -9.37 -2.10 15.85
C ALA A 28 -10.84 -1.80 15.57
N MET A 29 -11.11 -0.67 14.92
CA MET A 29 -12.49 -0.25 14.69
C MET A 29 -13.00 -0.55 13.29
N ALA A 30 -12.19 -1.19 12.45
CA ALA A 30 -12.60 -1.49 11.10
C ALA A 30 -13.45 -2.75 11.05
N HIS A 31 -14.37 -2.80 10.10
CA HIS A 31 -15.17 -4.00 9.86
C HIS A 31 -14.84 -4.52 8.46
N PRO A 32 -15.14 -5.79 8.19
CA PRO A 32 -14.83 -6.37 6.88
C PRO A 32 -15.56 -5.65 5.76
N ILE A 33 -14.82 -5.41 4.67
CA ILE A 33 -15.36 -4.76 3.49
C ILE A 33 -15.02 -5.65 2.30
N LEU A 34 -15.97 -5.80 1.40
CA LEU A 34 -15.74 -6.58 0.20
C LEU A 34 -14.92 -5.75 -0.78
N ILE A 35 -13.69 -6.17 -1.02
CA ILE A 35 -12.79 -5.49 -1.93
C ILE A 35 -12.99 -6.05 -3.32
N SER A 36 -13.27 -5.18 -4.29
CA SER A 36 -13.47 -5.61 -5.67
C SER A 36 -12.19 -5.55 -6.49
N GLY A 37 -11.20 -4.81 -6.03
CA GLY A 37 -9.92 -4.75 -6.73
C GLY A 37 -8.83 -4.11 -5.89
N THR A 38 -7.61 -4.56 -6.11
CA THR A 38 -6.43 -3.95 -5.49
C THR A 38 -5.35 -3.89 -6.55
N ASP A 39 -4.92 -2.69 -6.89
CA ASP A 39 -3.85 -2.47 -7.84
C ASP A 39 -2.68 -1.86 -7.10
N ALA A 40 -1.51 -2.45 -7.24
CA ALA A 40 -0.31 -1.96 -6.58
C ALA A 40 0.80 -1.79 -7.60
N GLU A 41 1.60 -0.74 -7.40
CA GLU A 41 2.67 -0.41 -8.32
C GLU A 41 3.89 0.01 -7.50
N LEU A 42 5.04 -0.59 -7.79
CA LEU A 42 6.29 -0.23 -7.14
C LEU A 42 7.14 0.57 -8.12
N ILE A 43 7.48 1.78 -7.74
CA ILE A 43 8.20 2.73 -8.60
C ILE A 43 9.59 2.95 -8.03
N ALA A 44 10.61 2.74 -8.87
CA ALA A 44 11.98 3.02 -8.45
C ALA A 44 12.23 4.52 -8.50
N LEU A 45 12.85 5.05 -7.44
CA LEU A 45 13.19 6.46 -7.34
C LEU A 45 14.71 6.56 -7.23
N PRO A 46 15.40 6.69 -8.36
CA PRO A 46 16.87 6.63 -8.36
C PRO A 46 17.54 7.72 -7.56
N HIS A 47 16.91 8.89 -7.43
CA HIS A 47 17.60 9.96 -6.73
C HIS A 47 17.62 9.80 -5.24
N LEU A 48 16.67 9.10 -4.64
CA LEU A 48 16.67 8.97 -3.19
C LEU A 48 17.92 8.26 -2.68
N PRO A 49 18.39 7.06 -3.16
CA PRO A 49 17.64 6.08 -3.94
C PRO A 49 16.63 5.33 -3.09
N GLY A 50 15.61 4.84 -3.71
CA GLY A 50 14.57 4.13 -3.00
C GLY A 50 13.42 3.73 -3.89
N PHE A 51 12.30 3.41 -3.24
CA PHE A 51 11.10 3.00 -3.94
C PHE A 51 9.89 3.74 -3.41
N GLU A 52 8.90 3.87 -4.26
CA GLU A 52 7.60 4.39 -3.86
C GLU A 52 6.56 3.32 -4.17
N LEU A 53 5.71 3.01 -3.21
CA LEU A 53 4.64 2.03 -3.42
C LEU A 53 3.31 2.77 -3.49
N ARG A 54 2.58 2.57 -4.56
CA ARG A 54 1.25 3.15 -4.76
C ARG A 54 0.24 2.05 -4.82
N VAL A 55 -0.84 2.20 -4.08
CA VAL A 55 -1.89 1.18 -4.04
C VAL A 55 -3.23 1.84 -4.22
N LYS A 56 -4.05 1.22 -5.07
CA LYS A 56 -5.43 1.64 -5.27
C LYS A 56 -6.33 0.48 -4.87
N VAL A 57 -7.25 0.74 -3.95
CA VAL A 57 -8.21 -0.27 -3.50
C VAL A 57 -9.60 0.17 -3.90
N SER A 58 -10.38 -0.76 -4.42
CA SER A 58 -11.74 -0.48 -4.87
C SER A 58 -12.74 -1.41 -4.20
N THR A 59 -13.94 -0.91 -3.99
CA THR A 59 -15.05 -1.72 -3.51
C THR A 59 -16.28 -1.37 -4.33
N SER A 60 -17.19 -2.32 -4.47
CA SER A 60 -18.46 -2.03 -5.12
C SER A 60 -19.49 -1.57 -4.10
N GLY A 61 -19.15 -1.59 -2.80
CA GLY A 61 -20.04 -1.09 -1.77
C GLY A 61 -19.98 0.42 -1.67
N GLN A 62 -20.73 0.95 -0.71
CA GLN A 62 -20.81 2.38 -0.51
C GLN A 62 -19.88 2.91 0.56
N THR A 63 -19.21 2.02 1.27
CA THR A 63 -18.27 2.40 2.32
C THR A 63 -16.91 2.73 1.68
N GLY A 64 -16.22 3.70 2.22
CA GLY A 64 -14.88 4.01 1.74
C GLY A 64 -13.89 2.92 2.13
N VAL A 65 -12.79 2.89 1.41
CA VAL A 65 -11.74 1.87 1.63
C VAL A 65 -10.39 2.50 1.96
N GLU A 66 -10.41 3.65 2.64
CA GLU A 66 -9.18 4.35 3.02
C GLU A 66 -8.27 3.49 3.86
N MET A 67 -8.84 2.81 4.86
CA MET A 67 -8.02 2.00 5.75
C MET A 67 -7.45 0.79 5.04
N GLU A 68 -8.20 0.23 4.09
CA GLU A 68 -7.69 -0.88 3.29
C GLU A 68 -6.51 -0.44 2.45
N ALA A 69 -6.58 0.75 1.87
CA ALA A 69 -5.48 1.27 1.06
C ALA A 69 -4.26 1.59 1.91
N LEU A 70 -4.47 2.21 3.08
CA LEU A 70 -3.37 2.54 3.98
C LEU A 70 -2.72 1.29 4.57
N SER A 71 -3.53 0.28 4.90
CA SER A 71 -3.01 -1.00 5.37
C SER A 71 -2.18 -1.68 4.28
N ALA A 72 -2.68 -1.63 3.05
CA ALA A 72 -1.98 -2.23 1.91
C ALA A 72 -0.59 -1.63 1.73
N VAL A 73 -0.50 -0.31 1.71
CA VAL A 73 0.78 0.37 1.55
C VAL A 73 1.70 0.05 2.72
N SER A 74 1.17 0.08 3.94
CA SER A 74 1.97 -0.14 5.14
C SER A 74 2.57 -1.55 5.15
N ILE A 75 1.75 -2.56 4.88
CA ILE A 75 2.21 -3.95 4.89
C ILE A 75 3.13 -4.20 3.70
N GLY A 76 2.83 -3.61 2.55
CA GLY A 76 3.69 -3.73 1.38
C GLY A 76 5.08 -3.18 1.64
N LEU A 77 5.17 -2.00 2.26
CA LEU A 77 6.46 -1.40 2.58
C LEU A 77 7.22 -2.17 3.66
N LEU A 78 6.51 -2.72 4.64
CA LEU A 78 7.16 -3.54 5.66
C LEU A 78 7.76 -4.80 5.06
N ASN A 79 7.05 -5.43 4.14
CA ASN A 79 7.59 -6.61 3.47
C ASN A 79 8.79 -6.27 2.60
N LEU A 80 8.72 -5.11 1.95
CA LEU A 80 9.83 -4.63 1.14
C LEU A 80 11.06 -4.39 2.02
N TYR A 81 10.86 -3.74 3.17
CA TYR A 81 11.94 -3.52 4.13
C TYR A 81 12.55 -4.86 4.55
N ASP A 82 11.70 -5.82 4.89
CA ASP A 82 12.17 -7.12 5.33
C ASP A 82 13.04 -7.79 4.27
N MET A 83 12.66 -7.67 3.01
CA MET A 83 13.43 -8.29 1.93
C MET A 83 14.78 -7.61 1.69
N LEU A 84 14.85 -6.31 1.92
CA LEU A 84 16.04 -5.55 1.57
C LEU A 84 16.97 -5.27 2.75
N LYS A 85 16.52 -5.55 3.96
CA LYS A 85 17.28 -5.14 5.16
C LYS A 85 18.66 -5.79 5.28
N ALA A 86 18.84 -6.94 4.66
CA ALA A 86 20.16 -7.59 4.68
C ALA A 86 21.19 -6.73 3.96
N ALA A 87 20.77 -6.00 2.93
CA ALA A 87 21.67 -5.15 2.17
C ALA A 87 21.75 -3.75 2.77
N GLU A 88 20.66 -3.23 3.35
CA GLU A 88 20.64 -1.88 3.85
C GLU A 88 19.67 -1.75 5.02
N LYS A 89 20.19 -1.71 6.23
CA LYS A 89 19.36 -1.63 7.43
C LYS A 89 18.85 -0.24 7.73
N GLY A 90 19.49 0.76 7.17
CA GLY A 90 19.14 2.15 7.43
C GLY A 90 17.98 2.69 6.63
N MET A 91 17.30 1.84 5.87
CA MET A 91 16.14 2.30 5.10
C MET A 91 15.05 2.86 6.00
N GLU A 92 14.35 3.85 5.50
CA GLU A 92 13.25 4.46 6.23
C GLU A 92 11.97 4.30 5.44
N ILE A 93 10.88 4.07 6.15
CA ILE A 93 9.55 4.08 5.55
C ILE A 93 8.99 5.46 5.83
N LEU A 94 8.71 6.21 4.77
CA LEU A 94 8.32 7.61 4.87
C LEU A 94 6.97 7.87 4.23
N ASP A 95 6.31 8.91 4.69
CA ASP A 95 5.20 9.54 3.96
C ASP A 95 4.07 8.61 3.53
N ILE A 96 3.67 7.71 4.42
CA ILE A 96 2.48 6.89 4.15
C ILE A 96 1.27 7.79 4.30
N CYS A 97 0.53 7.97 3.21
CA CYS A 97 -0.60 8.90 3.24
C CYS A 97 -1.61 8.56 2.16
N LEU A 98 -2.82 9.07 2.35
CA LEU A 98 -3.88 8.94 1.38
C LEU A 98 -3.72 10.03 0.32
N GLU A 99 -3.81 9.64 -0.96
CA GLU A 99 -3.70 10.60 -2.06
C GLU A 99 -5.05 10.98 -2.61
N TYR A 100 -5.99 10.04 -2.62
CA TYR A 100 -7.27 10.26 -3.27
C TYR A 100 -8.30 9.28 -2.73
N LYS A 101 -9.53 9.73 -2.61
CA LYS A 101 -10.62 8.81 -2.33
C LYS A 101 -11.88 9.34 -3.01
N SER A 102 -12.78 8.41 -3.37
CA SER A 102 -14.08 8.78 -3.88
C SER A 102 -15.12 7.86 -3.26
N GLY A 103 -16.36 8.29 -3.29
CA GLY A 103 -17.45 7.53 -2.69
C GLY A 103 -17.49 7.70 -1.18
N GLY A 104 -18.32 6.89 -0.52
CA GLY A 104 -18.52 7.02 0.90
C GLY A 104 -19.30 8.30 1.22
N LYS A 105 -19.36 8.63 2.49
CA LYS A 105 -20.14 9.77 2.93
C LYS A 105 -19.52 11.10 2.53
N SER A 106 -18.20 11.16 2.54
CA SER A 106 -17.48 12.41 2.26
C SER A 106 -17.34 12.71 0.78
N GLY A 107 -17.66 11.76 -0.09
CA GLY A 107 -17.48 11.95 -1.51
C GLY A 107 -16.03 11.97 -1.90
N GLU A 108 -15.68 12.79 -2.88
CA GLU A 108 -14.34 12.81 -3.43
C GLU A 108 -13.39 13.68 -2.61
N TRP A 109 -12.18 13.21 -2.45
CA TRP A 109 -11.14 13.96 -1.76
C TRP A 109 -9.81 13.68 -2.47
N ARG A 110 -8.99 14.71 -2.58
CA ARG A 110 -7.69 14.60 -3.25
C ARG A 110 -6.67 15.43 -2.48
N ARG A 111 -5.48 14.86 -2.28
CA ARG A 111 -4.40 15.56 -1.62
C ARG A 111 -3.86 16.64 -2.55
N GLU A 112 -3.62 17.81 -2.00
CA GLU A 112 -3.10 18.93 -2.79
C GLU A 112 -1.59 18.90 -2.95
#